data_20876c42c95921a424b1c9ad40cc0f37
#
_entry.id   20876c42c95921a424b1c9ad40cc0f37
#
_cell.length_a   1.000
_cell.length_b   1.000
_cell.length_c   1.000
_cell.angle_alpha   90.00
_cell.angle_beta   90.00
_cell.angle_gamma   90.00
#
_symmetry.space_group_name_H-M   'P 1'
#
loop_
_entity.id
_entity.type
_entity.pdbx_description
1 polymer ?
#
loop_
_entity_poly.entity_id
_entity_poly.type
_entity_poly.pdbx_seq_one_letter_code
_entity_poly.pdbx_strand_id
1 'polypeptide(L)'
;IMRTGYSYYRTNKRMIASGALRRYALQPSVFTIRATFEAAGNLLYGISSLTGQKRHEGAYKVFGIQYAQYVKADADYTFTRNFNERSSIAFHAGLGIGVPYGNSSMLPFEKRFFAGGANGVRGWGVRTLGPGSYDAKNSVTDFINQCGDIRLDLSVEYRAKLFWVMEGALFADAGNIWTIHNYENQPGGMFKFNKFYKELAAAYGIGLRLDFTYFLLRLDLGM
;
A
#
# COMPACT_ATOMS: atom_id res chain seq x y z
N ILE A 1 -9.07 -11.34 16.32
CA ILE A 1 -9.13 -11.93 14.96
C ILE A 1 -8.08 -13.04 14.89
N MET A 2 -8.51 -14.29 14.70
CA MET A 2 -7.58 -15.39 14.39
C MET A 2 -7.22 -15.30 12.91
N ARG A 3 -5.94 -15.11 12.61
CA ARG A 3 -5.42 -14.98 11.25
C ARG A 3 -4.22 -15.91 11.04
N THR A 4 -4.06 -16.37 9.82
CA THR A 4 -2.86 -17.06 9.36
C THR A 4 -2.25 -16.21 8.23
N GLY A 5 -0.97 -15.99 8.26
CA GLY A 5 -0.30 -15.17 7.26
C GLY A 5 1.05 -15.74 6.87
N TYR A 6 1.44 -15.48 5.64
CA TYR A 6 2.75 -15.78 5.10
C TYR A 6 3.38 -14.51 4.54
N SER A 7 4.65 -14.27 4.84
CA SER A 7 5.39 -13.14 4.30
C SER A 7 6.61 -13.63 3.56
N TYR A 8 6.76 -13.17 2.33
CA TYR A 8 7.93 -13.42 1.49
C TYR A 8 8.72 -12.13 1.32
N TYR A 9 10.03 -12.23 1.53
CA TYR A 9 10.95 -11.12 1.32
C TYR A 9 12.17 -11.60 0.55
N ARG A 10 12.49 -10.91 -0.54
CA ARG A 10 13.69 -11.17 -1.33
C ARG A 10 14.34 -9.87 -1.75
N THR A 11 15.66 -9.78 -1.59
CA THR A 11 16.44 -8.64 -2.05
C THR A 11 17.81 -9.12 -2.49
N ASN A 12 18.40 -8.44 -3.47
CA ASN A 12 19.80 -8.61 -3.83
C ASN A 12 20.71 -7.55 -3.18
N LYS A 13 20.15 -6.71 -2.31
CA LYS A 13 20.90 -5.70 -1.57
C LYS A 13 21.93 -6.37 -0.67
N ARG A 14 23.20 -6.13 -0.90
CA ARG A 14 24.29 -6.64 -0.07
C ARG A 14 24.46 -5.75 1.16
N MET A 15 24.32 -6.34 2.34
CA MET A 15 24.71 -5.68 3.59
C MET A 15 26.22 -5.85 3.75
N ILE A 16 26.97 -4.75 3.77
CA ILE A 16 28.40 -4.76 4.09
C ILE A 16 28.51 -4.27 5.52
N ALA A 17 28.92 -5.16 6.42
CA ALA A 17 29.20 -4.83 7.79
C ALA A 17 30.32 -3.78 7.88
N SER A 18 30.13 -2.79 8.73
CA SER A 18 31.05 -1.71 9.12
C SER A 18 31.45 -0.68 8.06
N GLY A 19 31.04 0.55 8.26
CA GLY A 19 31.64 1.77 7.70
C GLY A 19 31.37 2.08 6.23
N ALA A 20 30.48 1.37 5.56
CA ALA A 20 30.40 1.38 4.12
C ALA A 20 29.02 1.74 3.53
N LEU A 21 28.31 2.70 4.10
CA LEU A 21 27.16 3.33 3.43
C LEU A 21 27.52 3.87 2.03
N ARG A 22 28.78 4.19 1.81
CA ARG A 22 29.33 4.61 0.51
C ARG A 22 29.37 3.51 -0.55
N ARG A 23 29.35 2.22 -0.21
CA ARG A 23 29.52 1.11 -1.17
C ARG A 23 28.22 0.54 -1.74
N TYR A 24 27.07 0.96 -1.28
CA TYR A 24 25.81 0.64 -1.97
C TYR A 24 25.71 1.26 -3.37
N ALA A 25 26.43 2.34 -3.60
CA ALA A 25 26.53 2.99 -4.91
C ALA A 25 27.24 2.14 -5.96
N LEU A 26 27.97 1.09 -5.56
CA LEU A 26 28.70 0.21 -6.48
C LEU A 26 27.87 -0.95 -7.04
N GLN A 27 26.68 -1.22 -6.49
CA GLN A 27 25.77 -2.20 -7.10
C GLN A 27 25.05 -1.54 -8.28
N PRO A 28 25.19 -2.05 -9.51
CA PRO A 28 24.55 -1.43 -10.69
C PRO A 28 23.03 -1.51 -10.63
N SER A 29 22.49 -2.50 -9.93
CA SER A 29 21.05 -2.63 -9.71
C SER A 29 20.74 -3.31 -8.39
N VAL A 30 19.72 -2.78 -7.71
CA VAL A 30 19.19 -3.34 -6.47
C VAL A 30 17.69 -3.55 -6.65
N PHE A 31 17.20 -4.73 -6.29
CA PHE A 31 15.78 -4.99 -6.23
C PHE A 31 15.36 -5.51 -4.86
N THR A 32 14.12 -5.26 -4.53
CA THR A 32 13.46 -5.79 -3.34
C THR A 32 12.03 -6.19 -3.69
N ILE A 33 11.67 -7.40 -3.33
CA ILE A 33 10.30 -7.92 -3.44
C ILE A 33 9.83 -8.21 -2.03
N ARG A 34 8.66 -7.70 -1.68
CA ARG A 34 7.94 -8.06 -0.48
C ARG A 34 6.54 -8.48 -0.89
N ALA A 35 6.12 -9.66 -0.47
CA ALA A 35 4.77 -10.13 -0.68
C ALA A 35 4.23 -10.68 0.64
N THR A 36 2.98 -10.37 0.95
CA THR A 36 2.29 -10.89 2.12
C THR A 36 0.95 -11.48 1.71
N PHE A 37 0.60 -12.57 2.35
CA PHE A 37 -0.69 -13.23 2.20
C PHE A 37 -1.27 -13.45 3.59
N GLU A 38 -2.52 -13.10 3.78
CA GLU A 38 -3.22 -13.23 5.04
C GLU A 38 -4.61 -13.83 4.81
N ALA A 39 -4.97 -14.84 5.59
CA ALA A 39 -6.31 -15.39 5.65
C ALA A 39 -6.81 -15.36 7.10
N ALA A 40 -8.03 -14.88 7.30
CA ALA A 40 -8.62 -14.75 8.63
C ALA A 40 -10.02 -15.35 8.71
N GLY A 41 -10.40 -15.81 9.90
CA GLY A 41 -11.74 -16.29 10.22
C GLY A 41 -12.09 -17.70 9.75
N ASN A 42 -11.26 -18.35 8.94
CA ASN A 42 -11.58 -19.67 8.35
C ASN A 42 -11.71 -20.77 9.41
N LEU A 43 -10.81 -20.79 10.38
CA LEU A 43 -10.85 -21.77 11.45
C LEU A 43 -12.13 -21.61 12.29
N LEU A 44 -12.45 -20.39 12.67
CA LEU A 44 -13.67 -20.09 13.44
C LEU A 44 -14.93 -20.43 12.65
N TYR A 45 -14.93 -20.14 11.35
CA TYR A 45 -16.05 -20.49 10.46
C TYR A 45 -16.24 -22.01 10.38
N GLY A 46 -15.16 -22.76 10.21
CA GLY A 46 -15.19 -24.22 10.20
C GLY A 46 -15.74 -24.80 11.52
N ILE A 47 -15.26 -24.32 12.67
CA ILE A 47 -15.74 -24.74 13.97
C ILE A 47 -17.22 -24.40 14.14
N SER A 48 -17.64 -23.15 13.84
CA SER A 48 -19.03 -22.71 13.98
C SER A 48 -19.98 -23.53 13.08
N SER A 49 -19.53 -23.90 11.89
CA SER A 49 -20.29 -24.73 10.96
C SER A 49 -20.42 -26.17 11.45
N LEU A 50 -19.33 -26.76 11.96
CA LEU A 50 -19.31 -28.15 12.48
C LEU A 50 -20.10 -28.30 13.77
N THR A 51 -20.12 -27.29 14.63
CA THR A 51 -20.89 -27.32 15.90
C THR A 51 -22.36 -27.02 15.72
N GLY A 52 -22.83 -26.79 14.48
CA GLY A 52 -24.24 -26.49 14.20
C GLY A 52 -24.72 -25.16 14.78
N GLN A 53 -23.79 -24.20 15.01
CA GLN A 53 -24.13 -22.89 15.54
C GLN A 53 -25.12 -22.19 14.61
N LYS A 54 -26.18 -21.59 15.16
CA LYS A 54 -27.15 -20.82 14.37
C LYS A 54 -26.55 -19.49 13.95
N ARG A 55 -26.79 -19.09 12.70
CA ARG A 55 -26.44 -17.77 12.21
C ARG A 55 -27.41 -16.74 12.77
N HIS A 56 -26.91 -15.67 13.31
CA HIS A 56 -27.69 -14.49 13.72
C HIS A 56 -27.46 -13.37 12.72
N GLU A 57 -28.51 -12.85 12.10
CA GLU A 57 -28.43 -11.83 11.06
C GLU A 57 -27.52 -12.22 9.88
N GLY A 58 -27.54 -13.49 9.50
CA GLY A 58 -26.73 -14.02 8.38
C GLY A 58 -25.27 -14.34 8.71
N ALA A 59 -24.80 -14.05 9.93
CA ALA A 59 -23.41 -14.27 10.32
C ALA A 59 -23.27 -15.14 11.59
N TYR A 60 -22.14 -15.83 11.72
CA TYR A 60 -21.75 -16.48 12.97
C TYR A 60 -21.13 -15.48 13.93
N LYS A 61 -21.44 -15.59 15.21
CA LYS A 61 -20.94 -14.73 16.28
C LYS A 61 -20.22 -15.58 17.34
N VAL A 62 -19.07 -15.11 17.83
CA VAL A 62 -18.36 -15.71 18.97
C VAL A 62 -18.44 -14.72 20.12
N PHE A 63 -18.95 -15.14 21.28
CA PHE A 63 -19.27 -14.25 22.42
C PHE A 63 -20.12 -13.04 22.05
N GLY A 64 -21.08 -13.24 21.14
CA GLY A 64 -21.96 -12.16 20.67
C GLY A 64 -21.35 -11.21 19.65
N ILE A 65 -20.07 -11.38 19.28
CA ILE A 65 -19.35 -10.52 18.34
C ILE A 65 -19.16 -11.26 17.01
N GLN A 66 -19.54 -10.63 15.89
CA GLN A 66 -19.27 -11.13 14.56
C GLN A 66 -17.77 -11.07 14.29
N TYR A 67 -17.18 -12.18 13.87
CA TYR A 67 -15.77 -12.21 13.44
C TYR A 67 -15.61 -12.02 11.95
N ALA A 68 -14.52 -11.38 11.57
CA ALA A 68 -14.20 -11.13 10.16
C ALA A 68 -13.66 -12.38 9.48
N GLN A 69 -14.12 -12.63 8.25
CA GLN A 69 -13.60 -13.68 7.36
C GLN A 69 -13.17 -13.06 6.04
N TYR A 70 -11.88 -13.15 5.71
CA TYR A 70 -11.31 -12.55 4.52
C TYR A 70 -10.00 -13.20 4.11
N VAL A 71 -9.61 -12.96 2.87
CA VAL A 71 -8.26 -13.18 2.35
C VAL A 71 -7.71 -11.83 1.89
N LYS A 72 -6.44 -11.58 2.19
CA LYS A 72 -5.72 -10.39 1.77
C LYS A 72 -4.36 -10.78 1.22
N ALA A 73 -4.00 -10.22 0.07
CA ALA A 73 -2.68 -10.34 -0.51
C ALA A 73 -2.16 -8.95 -0.88
N ASP A 74 -0.92 -8.68 -0.60
CA ASP A 74 -0.23 -7.48 -1.08
C ASP A 74 1.20 -7.80 -1.49
N ALA A 75 1.69 -7.08 -2.49
CA ALA A 75 3.02 -7.21 -3.02
C ALA A 75 3.60 -5.83 -3.34
N ASP A 76 4.82 -5.59 -2.88
CA ASP A 76 5.60 -4.40 -3.18
C ASP A 76 6.89 -4.81 -3.89
N TYR A 77 7.15 -4.20 -5.02
CA TYR A 77 8.38 -4.35 -5.79
C TYR A 77 9.11 -3.02 -5.87
N THR A 78 10.35 -3.00 -5.49
CA THR A 78 11.23 -1.84 -5.65
C THR A 78 12.44 -2.23 -6.46
N PHE A 79 12.77 -1.45 -7.47
CA PHE A 79 13.96 -1.61 -8.30
C PHE A 79 14.71 -0.29 -8.39
N THR A 80 16.00 -0.32 -8.09
CA THR A 80 16.88 0.86 -8.22
C THR A 80 18.02 0.52 -9.17
N ARG A 81 18.19 1.35 -10.19
CA ARG A 81 19.33 1.29 -11.11
C ARG A 81 20.28 2.44 -10.80
N ASN A 82 21.50 2.12 -10.43
CA ASN A 82 22.57 3.09 -10.25
C ASN A 82 23.31 3.27 -11.57
N PHE A 83 23.32 4.50 -12.11
CA PHE A 83 24.07 4.81 -13.33
C PHE A 83 25.55 5.06 -13.02
N ASN A 84 25.80 5.75 -11.92
CA ASN A 84 27.13 6.05 -11.39
C ASN A 84 27.02 6.29 -9.87
N GLU A 85 28.11 6.72 -9.22
CA GLU A 85 28.14 7.04 -7.79
C GLU A 85 27.27 8.25 -7.40
N ARG A 86 26.83 9.03 -8.37
CA ARG A 86 26.09 10.30 -8.14
C ARG A 86 24.64 10.26 -8.60
N SER A 87 24.24 9.32 -9.43
CA SER A 87 22.90 9.29 -9.97
C SER A 87 22.29 7.89 -10.03
N SER A 88 21.00 7.82 -9.74
CA SER A 88 20.21 6.59 -9.78
C SER A 88 18.76 6.87 -10.17
N ILE A 89 18.08 5.84 -10.65
CA ILE A 89 16.64 5.83 -10.84
C ILE A 89 16.03 4.71 -10.02
N ALA A 90 14.97 5.00 -9.32
CA ALA A 90 14.23 4.05 -8.53
C ALA A 90 12.80 3.91 -9.07
N PHE A 91 12.32 2.67 -9.14
CA PHE A 91 10.95 2.31 -9.48
C PHE A 91 10.32 1.61 -8.29
N HIS A 92 9.10 1.92 -7.99
CA HIS A 92 8.28 1.21 -7.01
C HIS A 92 6.94 0.85 -7.64
N ALA A 93 6.48 -0.37 -7.38
CA ALA A 93 5.15 -0.85 -7.74
C ALA A 93 4.56 -1.60 -6.55
N GLY A 94 3.43 -1.15 -6.07
CA GLY A 94 2.64 -1.76 -4.99
C GLY A 94 1.28 -2.21 -5.51
N LEU A 95 0.93 -3.45 -5.22
CA LEU A 95 -0.36 -4.05 -5.54
C LEU A 95 -0.95 -4.69 -4.30
N GLY A 96 -2.22 -4.48 -4.03
CA GLY A 96 -2.91 -5.12 -2.92
C GLY A 96 -4.35 -5.46 -3.27
N ILE A 97 -4.82 -6.58 -2.75
CA ILE A 97 -6.22 -7.02 -2.85
C ILE A 97 -6.64 -7.69 -1.56
N GLY A 98 -7.82 -7.33 -1.06
CA GLY A 98 -8.45 -7.97 0.08
C GLY A 98 -9.89 -8.33 -0.25
N VAL A 99 -10.25 -9.58 -0.09
CA VAL A 99 -11.58 -10.11 -0.43
C VAL A 99 -12.28 -10.58 0.84
N PRO A 100 -13.34 -9.90 1.29
CA PRO A 100 -14.22 -10.41 2.32
C PRO A 100 -15.10 -11.52 1.75
N TYR A 101 -15.39 -12.54 2.53
CA TYR A 101 -16.28 -13.64 2.14
C TYR A 101 -16.91 -14.33 3.35
N GLY A 102 -17.87 -15.22 3.09
CA GLY A 102 -18.49 -16.10 4.09
C GLY A 102 -19.17 -15.33 5.22
N ASN A 103 -18.47 -15.11 6.33
CA ASN A 103 -18.99 -14.42 7.50
C ASN A 103 -18.90 -12.88 7.43
N SER A 104 -18.30 -12.32 6.39
CA SER A 104 -18.07 -10.88 6.25
C SER A 104 -18.47 -10.38 4.87
N SER A 105 -19.24 -9.30 4.82
CA SER A 105 -19.57 -8.56 3.61
C SER A 105 -18.57 -7.46 3.27
N MET A 106 -17.73 -7.08 4.25
CA MET A 106 -16.76 -5.99 4.17
C MET A 106 -15.48 -6.36 4.91
N LEU A 107 -14.35 -5.85 4.44
CA LEU A 107 -13.09 -5.94 5.18
C LEU A 107 -13.15 -5.09 6.46
N PRO A 108 -12.54 -5.56 7.57
CA PRO A 108 -12.31 -4.71 8.72
C PRO A 108 -11.55 -3.45 8.32
N PHE A 109 -11.91 -2.31 8.90
CA PHE A 109 -11.32 -1.01 8.57
C PHE A 109 -9.77 -1.01 8.64
N GLU A 110 -9.22 -1.68 9.64
CA GLU A 110 -7.76 -1.83 9.84
C GLU A 110 -7.06 -2.63 8.74
N LYS A 111 -7.81 -3.39 7.94
CA LYS A 111 -7.31 -4.25 6.88
C LYS A 111 -7.52 -3.67 5.48
N ARG A 112 -8.31 -2.62 5.37
CA ARG A 112 -8.51 -1.90 4.12
C ARG A 112 -7.27 -1.12 3.73
N PHE A 113 -7.11 -0.88 2.45
CA PHE A 113 -6.03 -0.07 1.91
C PHE A 113 -6.42 1.41 1.91
N PHE A 114 -5.40 2.25 2.01
CA PHE A 114 -5.50 3.70 1.92
C PHE A 114 -4.52 4.20 0.88
N ALA A 115 -4.81 5.33 0.24
CA ALA A 115 -3.93 5.98 -0.71
C ALA A 115 -3.60 7.43 -0.31
N GLY A 116 -2.53 7.95 -0.91
CA GLY A 116 -1.97 9.27 -0.60
C GLY A 116 -0.91 9.24 0.51
N GLY A 117 -0.27 10.38 0.71
CA GLY A 117 0.81 10.58 1.70
C GLY A 117 2.20 10.26 1.17
N ALA A 118 3.20 10.46 2.03
CA ALA A 118 4.62 10.44 1.67
C ALA A 118 5.16 9.11 1.10
N ASN A 119 4.46 8.00 1.31
CA ASN A 119 4.85 6.67 0.82
C ASN A 119 3.92 6.10 -0.26
N GLY A 120 2.95 6.88 -0.70
CA GLY A 120 2.05 6.55 -1.81
C GLY A 120 2.13 7.62 -2.89
N VAL A 121 0.99 8.16 -3.30
CA VAL A 121 0.91 9.28 -4.26
C VAL A 121 1.16 10.59 -3.52
N ARG A 122 2.37 11.15 -3.62
CA ARG A 122 2.91 12.22 -2.76
C ARG A 122 2.23 13.58 -2.91
N GLY A 123 1.55 13.85 -3.99
CA GLY A 123 0.75 15.09 -4.17
C GLY A 123 -0.56 15.11 -3.39
N TRP A 124 -0.94 13.99 -2.77
CA TRP A 124 -2.20 13.81 -2.05
C TRP A 124 -1.95 13.65 -0.57
N GLY A 125 -2.80 14.25 0.25
CA GLY A 125 -2.77 14.06 1.70
C GLY A 125 -2.98 12.59 2.10
N VAL A 126 -2.56 12.23 3.30
CA VAL A 126 -2.79 10.88 3.83
C VAL A 126 -4.28 10.59 3.91
N ARG A 127 -4.74 9.49 3.29
CA ARG A 127 -6.15 9.09 3.24
C ARG A 127 -7.07 10.14 2.62
N THR A 128 -6.61 10.84 1.58
CA THR A 128 -7.45 11.80 0.86
C THR A 128 -7.71 11.38 -0.58
N LEU A 129 -7.19 10.23 -1.01
CA LEU A 129 -7.32 9.73 -2.37
C LEU A 129 -8.20 8.49 -2.42
N GLY A 130 -9.18 8.49 -3.33
CA GLY A 130 -10.05 7.36 -3.63
C GLY A 130 -11.14 7.08 -2.57
N PRO A 131 -11.82 5.95 -2.69
CA PRO A 131 -11.66 4.89 -3.68
C PRO A 131 -12.23 5.25 -5.07
N GLY A 132 -11.55 4.82 -6.14
CA GLY A 132 -11.97 5.06 -7.52
C GLY A 132 -12.20 6.53 -7.81
N SER A 133 -13.40 6.86 -8.30
CA SER A 133 -13.86 8.23 -8.55
C SER A 133 -14.67 8.83 -7.39
N TYR A 134 -14.67 8.19 -6.21
CA TYR A 134 -15.34 8.72 -5.03
C TYR A 134 -14.72 10.05 -4.60
N ASP A 135 -15.56 11.07 -4.51
CA ASP A 135 -15.19 12.40 -4.03
C ASP A 135 -15.78 12.64 -2.63
N ALA A 136 -14.90 12.73 -1.66
CA ALA A 136 -15.27 13.02 -0.27
C ALA A 136 -15.65 14.49 -0.14
N LYS A 137 -16.94 14.80 -0.25
CA LYS A 137 -17.45 16.16 -0.14
C LYS A 137 -17.64 16.57 1.32
N ASN A 138 -16.58 17.14 1.92
CA ASN A 138 -16.67 18.05 3.08
C ASN A 138 -17.28 17.54 4.39
N SER A 139 -17.31 16.25 4.69
CA SER A 139 -17.68 15.81 6.03
C SER A 139 -16.46 15.36 6.83
N VAL A 140 -16.46 15.67 8.12
CA VAL A 140 -15.39 15.26 9.07
C VAL A 140 -15.24 13.74 9.14
N THR A 141 -16.24 12.99 8.69
CA THR A 141 -16.28 11.52 8.68
C THR A 141 -15.85 10.90 7.34
N ASP A 142 -15.65 11.69 6.30
CA ASP A 142 -15.38 11.19 4.95
C ASP A 142 -14.05 10.44 4.86
N PHE A 143 -13.06 10.76 5.70
CA PHE A 143 -11.81 10.02 5.77
C PHE A 143 -12.00 8.53 6.12
N ILE A 144 -13.10 8.16 6.79
CA ILE A 144 -13.45 6.77 7.10
C ILE A 144 -13.82 6.02 5.82
N ASN A 145 -14.46 6.72 4.88
CA ASN A 145 -14.88 6.17 3.60
C ASN A 145 -13.75 6.17 2.55
N GLN A 146 -12.66 6.89 2.79
CA GLN A 146 -11.49 6.90 1.90
C GLN A 146 -10.58 5.69 2.14
N CYS A 147 -11.14 4.51 1.96
CA CYS A 147 -10.47 3.23 2.07
C CYS A 147 -11.01 2.26 1.02
N GLY A 148 -10.16 1.34 0.58
CA GLY A 148 -10.48 0.38 -0.48
C GLY A 148 -10.06 -1.05 -0.15
N ASP A 149 -10.49 -1.94 -1.00
CA ASP A 149 -10.18 -3.38 -0.94
C ASP A 149 -9.08 -3.76 -1.94
N ILE A 150 -8.83 -2.87 -2.92
CA ILE A 150 -7.78 -3.00 -3.94
C ILE A 150 -6.90 -1.75 -3.86
N ARG A 151 -5.59 -1.92 -4.05
CA ARG A 151 -4.58 -0.84 -4.08
C ARG A 151 -3.68 -1.01 -5.29
N LEU A 152 -3.36 0.08 -5.96
CA LEU A 152 -2.31 0.19 -6.96
C LEU A 152 -1.49 1.46 -6.66
N ASP A 153 -0.18 1.30 -6.49
CA ASP A 153 0.77 2.39 -6.33
C ASP A 153 1.94 2.19 -7.28
N LEU A 154 2.26 3.21 -8.03
CA LEU A 154 3.40 3.26 -8.96
C LEU A 154 4.20 4.52 -8.66
N SER A 155 5.52 4.40 -8.62
CA SER A 155 6.41 5.54 -8.43
C SER A 155 7.68 5.38 -9.24
N VAL A 156 8.12 6.46 -9.83
CA VAL A 156 9.42 6.61 -10.49
C VAL A 156 10.13 7.80 -9.87
N GLU A 157 11.39 7.61 -9.51
CA GLU A 157 12.16 8.65 -8.84
C GLU A 157 13.60 8.67 -9.36
N TYR A 158 14.00 9.78 -9.96
CA TYR A 158 15.39 10.05 -10.31
C TYR A 158 16.08 10.76 -9.15
N ARG A 159 17.24 10.28 -8.73
CA ARG A 159 18.05 10.81 -7.63
C ARG A 159 19.39 11.25 -8.13
N ALA A 160 19.86 12.40 -7.66
CA ALA A 160 21.18 12.94 -7.96
C ALA A 160 21.84 13.51 -6.72
N LYS A 161 23.06 13.06 -6.42
CA LYS A 161 23.88 13.65 -5.35
C LYS A 161 24.30 15.06 -5.76
N LEU A 162 24.00 16.02 -4.92
CA LEU A 162 24.33 17.42 -5.13
C LEU A 162 25.73 17.69 -4.54
N PHE A 163 25.80 17.90 -3.25
CA PHE A 163 27.04 18.13 -2.53
C PHE A 163 26.90 17.65 -1.07
N TRP A 164 27.99 17.31 -0.45
CA TRP A 164 28.09 16.83 0.94
C TRP A 164 27.13 15.66 1.19
N VAL A 165 26.14 15.81 2.09
CA VAL A 165 25.12 14.81 2.43
C VAL A 165 23.82 14.98 1.66
N MET A 166 23.75 15.95 0.75
CA MET A 166 22.53 16.34 0.06
C MET A 166 22.33 15.55 -1.24
N GLU A 167 21.13 15.03 -1.43
CA GLU A 167 20.67 14.37 -2.64
C GLU A 167 19.35 14.99 -3.09
N GLY A 168 19.31 15.48 -4.31
CA GLY A 168 18.08 15.93 -4.96
C GLY A 168 17.34 14.78 -5.61
N ALA A 169 16.03 14.85 -5.64
CA ALA A 169 15.18 13.89 -6.32
C ALA A 169 14.11 14.59 -7.17
N LEU A 170 13.79 13.98 -8.30
CA LEU A 170 12.61 14.26 -9.10
C LEU A 170 11.75 13.02 -9.12
N PHE A 171 10.46 13.16 -8.89
CA PHE A 171 9.59 12.00 -8.83
C PHE A 171 8.27 12.20 -9.57
N ALA A 172 7.70 11.10 -10.00
CA ALA A 172 6.34 10.99 -10.50
C ALA A 172 5.70 9.73 -9.88
N ASP A 173 4.53 9.92 -9.32
CA ASP A 173 3.74 8.89 -8.67
C ASP A 173 2.39 8.76 -9.36
N ALA A 174 1.85 7.55 -9.41
CA ALA A 174 0.49 7.30 -9.86
C ALA A 174 -0.12 6.17 -9.03
N GLY A 175 -1.38 6.29 -8.67
CA GLY A 175 -2.04 5.24 -7.91
C GLY A 175 -3.48 5.58 -7.58
N ASN A 176 -4.16 4.59 -7.04
CA ASN A 176 -5.49 4.74 -6.44
C ASN A 176 -5.83 3.48 -5.62
N ILE A 177 -6.94 3.54 -4.92
CA ILE A 177 -7.58 2.41 -4.27
C ILE A 177 -8.99 2.22 -4.85
N TRP A 178 -9.53 1.03 -4.73
CA TRP A 178 -10.89 0.71 -5.17
C TRP A 178 -11.55 -0.25 -4.19
N THR A 179 -12.85 -0.33 -4.26
CA THR A 179 -13.64 -1.36 -3.56
C THR A 179 -13.95 -2.52 -4.52
N ILE A 180 -14.09 -3.74 -3.99
CA ILE A 180 -14.53 -4.90 -4.75
C ILE A 180 -16.05 -4.87 -4.94
N HIS A 181 -16.77 -4.47 -3.89
CA HIS A 181 -18.22 -4.37 -3.90
C HIS A 181 -18.66 -2.92 -4.05
N ASN A 182 -19.86 -2.73 -4.58
CA ASN A 182 -20.50 -1.40 -4.62
C ASN A 182 -21.09 -1.11 -3.25
N TYR A 183 -20.41 -0.24 -2.47
CA TYR A 183 -20.90 0.20 -1.18
C TYR A 183 -21.68 1.51 -1.33
N GLU A 184 -22.83 1.63 -0.68
CA GLU A 184 -23.70 2.81 -0.74
C GLU A 184 -23.00 4.09 -0.26
N ASN A 185 -22.10 3.95 0.72
CA ASN A 185 -21.31 5.06 1.28
C ASN A 185 -20.07 5.43 0.46
N GLN A 186 -19.78 4.71 -0.64
CA GLN A 186 -18.62 4.94 -1.51
C GLN A 186 -19.03 4.89 -3.00
N PRO A 187 -19.97 5.76 -3.44
CA PRO A 187 -20.43 5.75 -4.84
C PRO A 187 -19.26 6.05 -5.79
N GLY A 188 -19.11 5.24 -6.83
CA GLY A 188 -17.98 5.36 -7.78
C GLY A 188 -16.67 4.69 -7.31
N GLY A 189 -16.64 4.09 -6.12
CA GLY A 189 -15.46 3.43 -5.56
C GLY A 189 -15.18 2.04 -6.14
N MET A 190 -16.15 1.42 -6.80
CA MET A 190 -16.03 0.04 -7.29
C MET A 190 -15.05 -0.09 -8.45
N PHE A 191 -14.13 -1.05 -8.34
CA PHE A 191 -13.16 -1.37 -9.39
C PHE A 191 -13.84 -1.82 -10.68
N LYS A 192 -13.43 -1.21 -11.80
CA LYS A 192 -13.87 -1.59 -13.15
C LYS A 192 -12.66 -1.67 -14.07
N PHE A 193 -12.40 -2.86 -14.61
CA PHE A 193 -11.24 -3.13 -15.45
C PHE A 193 -11.12 -2.23 -16.68
N ASN A 194 -12.25 -1.77 -17.23
CA ASN A 194 -12.30 -0.86 -18.37
C ASN A 194 -12.15 0.63 -18.00
N LYS A 195 -12.11 1.00 -16.71
CA LYS A 195 -12.08 2.39 -16.25
C LYS A 195 -10.98 2.72 -15.27
N PHE A 196 -10.37 1.72 -14.60
CA PHE A 196 -9.40 1.95 -13.53
C PHE A 196 -8.25 2.90 -13.92
N TYR A 197 -7.77 2.83 -15.18
CA TYR A 197 -6.69 3.69 -15.67
C TYR A 197 -7.08 5.16 -15.81
N LYS A 198 -8.38 5.46 -15.91
CA LYS A 198 -8.92 6.85 -15.92
C LYS A 198 -9.10 7.42 -14.52
N GLU A 199 -9.12 6.55 -13.53
CA GLU A 199 -9.30 6.88 -12.12
C GLU A 199 -7.96 6.96 -11.38
N LEU A 200 -6.84 6.71 -12.07
CA LEU A 200 -5.51 6.86 -11.48
C LEU A 200 -5.24 8.34 -11.20
N ALA A 201 -4.96 8.63 -9.94
CA ALA A 201 -4.40 9.91 -9.55
C ALA A 201 -2.92 9.93 -9.88
N ALA A 202 -2.43 11.05 -10.37
CA ALA A 202 -1.03 11.28 -10.66
C ALA A 202 -0.51 12.43 -9.81
N ALA A 203 0.74 12.36 -9.41
CA ALA A 203 1.46 13.43 -8.74
C ALA A 203 2.90 13.46 -9.23
N TYR A 204 3.49 14.63 -9.22
CA TYR A 204 4.92 14.81 -9.52
C TYR A 204 5.51 15.84 -8.56
N GLY A 205 6.82 15.86 -8.46
CA GLY A 205 7.45 16.81 -7.56
C GLY A 205 8.95 16.68 -7.46
N ILE A 206 9.48 17.45 -6.54
CA ILE A 206 10.90 17.48 -6.21
C ILE A 206 11.10 17.03 -4.77
N GLY A 207 12.22 16.39 -4.51
CA GLY A 207 12.59 15.93 -3.17
C GLY A 207 14.01 16.34 -2.82
N LEU A 208 14.25 16.56 -1.54
CA LEU A 208 15.57 16.75 -0.96
C LEU A 208 15.78 15.67 0.11
N ARG A 209 16.91 15.01 0.05
CA ARG A 209 17.33 14.01 1.02
C ARG A 209 18.64 14.43 1.65
N LEU A 210 18.71 14.34 2.96
CA LEU A 210 19.91 14.61 3.74
C LEU A 210 20.32 13.32 4.44
N ASP A 211 21.40 12.71 3.99
CA ASP A 211 21.92 11.45 4.54
C ASP A 211 23.04 11.71 5.54
N PHE A 212 22.70 11.63 6.83
CA PHE A 212 23.60 11.87 7.95
C PHE A 212 24.23 10.58 8.51
N THR A 213 24.28 9.50 7.74
CA THR A 213 24.85 8.19 8.16
C THR A 213 23.97 7.42 9.17
N TYR A 214 23.46 8.08 10.20
CA TYR A 214 22.64 7.48 11.26
C TYR A 214 21.14 7.66 11.01
N PHE A 215 20.75 8.72 10.29
CA PHE A 215 19.37 8.99 9.91
C PHE A 215 19.32 9.69 8.56
N LEU A 216 18.22 9.47 7.86
CA LEU A 216 17.92 10.12 6.59
C LEU A 216 16.72 11.06 6.79
N LEU A 217 16.92 12.35 6.53
CA LEU A 217 15.82 13.31 6.45
C LEU A 217 15.37 13.45 5.00
N ARG A 218 14.07 13.29 4.77
CA ARG A 218 13.44 13.41 3.46
C ARG A 218 12.41 14.53 3.47
N LEU A 219 12.54 15.46 2.54
CA LEU A 219 11.61 16.56 2.28
C LEU A 219 11.14 16.41 0.85
N ASP A 220 9.85 16.19 0.63
CA ASP A 220 9.26 16.07 -0.69
C ASP A 220 8.20 17.16 -0.87
N LEU A 221 8.24 17.86 -2.01
CA LEU A 221 7.23 18.80 -2.47
C LEU A 221 6.53 18.18 -3.67
N GLY A 222 5.30 17.71 -3.49
CA GLY A 222 4.47 17.09 -4.51
C GLY A 222 3.30 17.99 -4.92
N MET A 223 2.94 17.91 -6.20
CA MET A 223 1.80 18.58 -6.83
C MET A 223 0.95 17.57 -7.57
#